data_2ff7f2ad8e73c02bc533a3090f1eb0b2
#
_entry.id   2ff7f2ad8e73c02bc533a3090f1eb0b2
#
_cell.length_a   1.000
_cell.length_b   1.000
_cell.length_c   1.000
_cell.angle_alpha   90.00
_cell.angle_beta   90.00
_cell.angle_gamma   90.00
#
_symmetry.space_group_name_H-M   'P 1'
#
loop_
_entity.id
_entity.type
_entity.pdbx_description
1 polymer ?
#
loop_
_entity_poly.entity_id
_entity_poly.type
_entity_poly.pdbx_seq_one_letter_code
_entity_poly.pdbx_strand_id
1 'polypeptide(L)'
;DKSERLRLRALIAHLDTPLEDGGDTQVRYLRYADSEELATKLQQHFTSQVQQAAGGAVAAATPKSPDAVSVWADTQTNALVITAPPKMMRSIMLIIDKLDIRREQVLVEAIIVEVIADKVAELGVTWAVEGASSNTPIGATNFPDFGPGVVQIAGAAGTGGQIDPTGLIGEGITLGIGRISDTGISFAAIARALQGDANTNIISTPSIVTTDNEEATLNVGQEVPFVTGSYSNTGNAGGAVNPFQTIQREQLGVKLAITPQINEGDSMLLNISQEISSIAQSAEGAVDLITNTRTIETTVIVDDGEILVLGGLIEDVLRESDQRVPILGSIPVLGALFRSRSTDKVKTNLLVFIRPKILRDAEQAAIETNAKYNYIREVLRGKSGEDIQLMRGEERFALPPFEEASGVKVGEQPIADENEGEGSQDE
;
A
#
# COMPACT_ATOMS: atom_id res chain seq x y z
N ASP A 1 -43.92 -19.55 -78.41
CA ASP A 1 -44.88 -20.43 -77.78
C ASP A 1 -45.22 -19.91 -76.39
N LYS A 2 -46.51 -19.98 -75.97
CA LYS A 2 -46.93 -19.46 -74.63
C LYS A 2 -46.23 -20.19 -73.47
N SER A 3 -45.90 -21.45 -73.62
CA SER A 3 -45.23 -22.25 -72.61
C SER A 3 -43.77 -21.87 -72.43
N GLU A 4 -43.08 -21.50 -73.48
CA GLU A 4 -41.68 -21.03 -73.41
C GLU A 4 -41.56 -19.64 -72.80
N ARG A 5 -42.53 -18.76 -73.03
CA ARG A 5 -42.59 -17.43 -72.38
C ARG A 5 -42.82 -17.55 -70.87
N LEU A 6 -43.60 -18.52 -70.42
CA LEU A 6 -43.83 -18.79 -69.03
C LEU A 6 -42.58 -19.37 -68.36
N ARG A 7 -41.84 -20.25 -69.04
CA ARG A 7 -40.55 -20.80 -68.56
C ARG A 7 -39.50 -19.71 -68.49
N LEU A 8 -39.39 -18.87 -69.50
CA LEU A 8 -38.45 -17.75 -69.51
C LEU A 8 -38.80 -16.71 -68.43
N ARG A 9 -40.09 -16.41 -68.18
CA ARG A 9 -40.51 -15.54 -67.07
C ARG A 9 -40.21 -16.15 -65.71
N ALA A 10 -40.41 -17.43 -65.52
CA ALA A 10 -40.03 -18.11 -64.27
C ALA A 10 -38.51 -18.13 -64.05
N LEU A 11 -37.75 -18.32 -65.13
CA LEU A 11 -36.29 -18.28 -65.07
C LEU A 11 -35.78 -16.87 -64.79
N ILE A 12 -36.38 -15.84 -65.44
CA ILE A 12 -36.03 -14.44 -65.17
C ILE A 12 -36.42 -14.05 -63.77
N ALA A 13 -37.62 -14.47 -63.28
CA ALA A 13 -38.01 -14.20 -61.90
C ALA A 13 -37.14 -14.91 -60.84
N HIS A 14 -36.51 -16.02 -61.23
CA HIS A 14 -35.58 -16.71 -60.34
C HIS A 14 -34.17 -16.14 -60.43
N LEU A 15 -33.78 -15.55 -61.57
CA LEU A 15 -32.49 -14.84 -61.76
C LEU A 15 -32.61 -13.37 -61.31
N ASP A 16 -33.77 -12.75 -61.38
CA ASP A 16 -34.05 -11.39 -60.95
C ASP A 16 -34.70 -11.38 -59.51
N THR A 17 -34.34 -12.37 -58.71
CA THR A 17 -34.47 -12.20 -57.27
C THR A 17 -33.52 -11.08 -56.90
N PRO A 18 -34.01 -9.94 -56.34
CA PRO A 18 -33.08 -8.96 -55.79
C PRO A 18 -32.18 -9.74 -54.83
N LEU A 19 -30.90 -9.78 -55.10
CA LEU A 19 -29.95 -10.09 -54.04
C LEU A 19 -30.39 -9.17 -52.91
N GLU A 20 -30.93 -9.76 -51.83
CA GLU A 20 -31.07 -9.00 -50.60
C GLU A 20 -29.73 -8.38 -50.37
N ASP A 21 -29.67 -7.08 -50.63
CA ASP A 21 -28.50 -6.26 -50.44
C ASP A 21 -28.13 -6.22 -48.96
N GLY A 22 -27.56 -7.32 -48.50
CA GLY A 22 -26.50 -7.25 -47.59
C GLY A 22 -25.29 -6.83 -48.41
N GLY A 23 -25.10 -5.55 -48.68
CA GLY A 23 -23.86 -5.07 -49.28
C GLY A 23 -22.70 -5.71 -48.51
N ASP A 24 -21.63 -6.03 -49.21
CA ASP A 24 -20.43 -6.66 -48.67
C ASP A 24 -19.83 -5.92 -47.46
N THR A 25 -20.42 -4.78 -47.09
CA THR A 25 -19.98 -3.91 -46.01
C THR A 25 -21.13 -3.65 -45.00
N GLN A 26 -20.86 -3.95 -43.74
CA GLN A 26 -21.80 -3.66 -42.64
C GLN A 26 -21.06 -2.87 -41.54
N VAL A 27 -21.82 -1.96 -40.87
CA VAL A 27 -21.35 -1.20 -39.72
C VAL A 27 -22.02 -1.74 -38.47
N ARG A 28 -21.22 -2.11 -37.47
CA ARG A 28 -21.67 -2.58 -36.17
C ARG A 28 -21.18 -1.65 -35.07
N TYR A 29 -22.09 -1.04 -34.33
CA TYR A 29 -21.78 -0.27 -33.13
C TYR A 29 -21.58 -1.23 -31.96
N LEU A 30 -20.45 -1.09 -31.26
CA LEU A 30 -20.14 -1.86 -30.06
C LEU A 30 -20.70 -1.15 -28.83
N ARG A 31 -21.07 -1.94 -27.82
CA ARG A 31 -21.64 -1.44 -26.56
C ARG A 31 -20.63 -1.42 -25.43
N TYR A 32 -19.77 -2.42 -25.38
CA TYR A 32 -18.86 -2.65 -24.27
C TYR A 32 -17.40 -2.84 -24.70
N ALA A 33 -17.19 -3.49 -25.83
CA ALA A 33 -15.85 -3.77 -26.34
C ALA A 33 -15.26 -2.55 -27.06
N ASP A 34 -13.92 -2.44 -27.05
CA ASP A 34 -13.21 -1.43 -27.82
C ASP A 34 -13.13 -1.84 -29.30
N SER A 35 -13.50 -0.92 -30.18
CA SER A 35 -13.53 -1.17 -31.64
C SER A 35 -12.14 -1.38 -32.22
N GLU A 36 -11.10 -0.69 -31.74
CA GLU A 36 -9.75 -0.78 -32.28
C GLU A 36 -9.07 -2.11 -31.93
N GLU A 37 -9.20 -2.53 -30.65
CA GLU A 37 -8.69 -3.84 -30.21
C GLU A 37 -9.38 -4.99 -30.93
N LEU A 38 -10.72 -4.91 -31.03
CA LEU A 38 -11.52 -5.96 -31.67
C LEU A 38 -11.23 -6.07 -33.16
N ALA A 39 -11.11 -4.92 -33.87
CA ALA A 39 -10.75 -4.89 -35.27
C ALA A 39 -9.38 -5.53 -35.52
N THR A 40 -8.39 -5.20 -34.68
CA THR A 40 -7.03 -5.73 -34.78
C THR A 40 -7.02 -7.25 -34.58
N LYS A 41 -7.69 -7.75 -33.54
CA LYS A 41 -7.79 -9.19 -33.23
C LYS A 41 -8.51 -9.96 -34.35
N LEU A 42 -9.63 -9.41 -34.86
CA LEU A 42 -10.39 -10.03 -35.95
C LEU A 42 -9.57 -10.04 -37.26
N GLN A 43 -8.90 -8.93 -37.61
CA GLN A 43 -8.08 -8.83 -38.81
C GLN A 43 -6.91 -9.82 -38.78
N GLN A 44 -6.20 -9.96 -37.66
CA GLN A 44 -5.14 -10.94 -37.46
C GLN A 44 -5.64 -12.37 -37.63
N HIS A 45 -6.79 -12.71 -37.03
CA HIS A 45 -7.37 -14.03 -37.11
C HIS A 45 -7.76 -14.42 -38.55
N PHE A 46 -8.40 -13.52 -39.26
CA PHE A 46 -8.84 -13.80 -40.63
C PHE A 46 -7.69 -13.76 -41.67
N THR A 47 -6.68 -12.90 -41.44
CA THR A 47 -5.47 -12.88 -42.30
C THR A 47 -4.67 -14.17 -42.13
N SER A 48 -4.53 -14.71 -40.94
CA SER A 48 -3.83 -15.97 -40.70
C SER A 48 -4.56 -17.18 -41.29
N GLN A 49 -5.87 -17.16 -41.30
CA GLN A 49 -6.70 -18.26 -41.86
C GLN A 49 -6.61 -18.29 -43.40
N VAL A 50 -6.58 -17.12 -44.05
CA VAL A 50 -6.40 -17.02 -45.50
C VAL A 50 -5.00 -17.50 -45.94
N GLN A 51 -3.95 -17.21 -45.18
CA GLN A 51 -2.59 -17.70 -45.43
C GLN A 51 -2.45 -19.20 -45.27
N GLN A 52 -3.14 -19.82 -44.31
CA GLN A 52 -3.14 -21.29 -44.16
C GLN A 52 -3.91 -22.01 -45.25
N ALA A 53 -4.98 -21.44 -45.79
CA ALA A 53 -5.73 -22.01 -46.90
C ALA A 53 -4.98 -21.92 -48.25
N ALA A 54 -4.05 -21.00 -48.38
CA ALA A 54 -3.26 -20.78 -49.61
C ALA A 54 -1.99 -21.64 -49.72
N GLY A 55 -1.82 -22.71 -48.90
CA GLY A 55 -0.81 -23.77 -49.10
C GLY A 55 0.54 -23.31 -49.66
N GLY A 56 1.37 -22.64 -48.84
CA GLY A 56 2.84 -22.65 -49.04
C GLY A 56 3.48 -22.08 -50.29
N ALA A 57 2.81 -21.30 -51.12
CA ALA A 57 3.42 -20.63 -52.24
C ALA A 57 3.61 -19.13 -51.95
N VAL A 58 4.85 -18.72 -51.79
CA VAL A 58 5.26 -17.32 -51.72
C VAL A 58 4.95 -16.67 -53.08
N ALA A 59 3.77 -16.11 -53.22
CA ALA A 59 3.43 -15.33 -54.42
C ALA A 59 3.31 -13.86 -54.02
N ALA A 60 4.14 -13.06 -54.70
CA ALA A 60 4.17 -11.62 -54.61
C ALA A 60 2.78 -10.98 -54.73
N ALA A 61 2.58 -9.96 -53.92
CA ALA A 61 1.46 -9.06 -53.88
C ALA A 61 0.66 -8.87 -55.16
N THR A 62 -0.57 -9.40 -55.20
CA THR A 62 -1.63 -8.83 -56.01
C THR A 62 -2.84 -8.56 -55.12
N PRO A 63 -3.28 -7.31 -55.03
CA PRO A 63 -4.42 -6.95 -54.21
C PRO A 63 -5.73 -7.28 -54.96
N LYS A 64 -6.62 -7.97 -54.29
CA LYS A 64 -8.02 -8.26 -54.63
C LYS A 64 -8.31 -9.72 -54.99
N SER A 65 -8.23 -10.57 -53.98
CA SER A 65 -9.10 -11.74 -53.95
C SER A 65 -10.53 -11.27 -53.59
N PRO A 66 -11.58 -11.70 -54.32
CA PRO A 66 -12.98 -11.34 -54.00
C PRO A 66 -13.48 -11.85 -52.63
N ASP A 67 -12.69 -12.64 -51.95
CA ASP A 67 -12.98 -13.19 -50.61
C ASP A 67 -12.17 -12.50 -49.47
N ALA A 68 -11.56 -11.34 -49.73
CA ALA A 68 -10.78 -10.66 -48.71
C ALA A 68 -11.71 -10.04 -47.64
N VAL A 69 -11.55 -10.47 -46.39
CA VAL A 69 -12.21 -9.87 -45.24
C VAL A 69 -11.40 -8.62 -44.84
N SER A 70 -12.07 -7.48 -44.77
CA SER A 70 -11.49 -6.24 -44.24
C SER A 70 -12.32 -5.77 -43.06
N VAL A 71 -11.66 -5.56 -41.92
CA VAL A 71 -12.26 -5.03 -40.72
C VAL A 71 -11.48 -3.79 -40.31
N TRP A 72 -12.12 -2.67 -40.13
CA TRP A 72 -11.52 -1.47 -39.59
C TRP A 72 -12.43 -0.81 -38.53
N ALA A 73 -11.84 -0.13 -37.58
CA ALA A 73 -12.53 0.51 -36.49
C ALA A 73 -12.69 2.01 -36.72
N ASP A 74 -13.84 2.54 -36.35
CA ASP A 74 -14.05 3.95 -36.11
C ASP A 74 -14.06 4.20 -34.60
N THR A 75 -12.98 4.79 -34.08
CA THR A 75 -12.81 5.06 -32.65
C THR A 75 -13.72 6.15 -32.12
N GLN A 76 -14.21 7.05 -33.00
CA GLN A 76 -15.08 8.16 -32.57
C GLN A 76 -16.50 7.70 -32.27
N THR A 77 -17.00 6.72 -33.01
CA THR A 77 -18.35 6.17 -32.84
C THR A 77 -18.35 4.80 -32.17
N ASN A 78 -17.17 4.27 -31.80
CA ASN A 78 -16.98 2.91 -31.29
C ASN A 78 -17.66 1.87 -32.18
N ALA A 79 -17.41 1.97 -33.49
CA ALA A 79 -18.02 1.13 -34.50
C ALA A 79 -17.00 0.32 -35.28
N LEU A 80 -17.40 -0.89 -35.68
CA LEU A 80 -16.65 -1.73 -36.61
C LEU A 80 -17.27 -1.64 -37.98
N VAL A 81 -16.46 -1.35 -39.00
CA VAL A 81 -16.86 -1.45 -40.40
C VAL A 81 -16.22 -2.72 -40.98
N ILE A 82 -17.09 -3.65 -41.37
CA ILE A 82 -16.72 -4.98 -41.80
C ILE A 82 -17.12 -5.16 -43.23
N THR A 83 -16.15 -5.51 -44.09
CA THR A 83 -16.38 -5.88 -45.48
C THR A 83 -16.00 -7.34 -45.65
N ALA A 84 -16.98 -8.19 -45.94
CA ALA A 84 -16.77 -9.63 -46.04
C ALA A 84 -17.85 -10.30 -46.90
N PRO A 85 -17.59 -11.50 -47.49
CA PRO A 85 -18.61 -12.29 -48.15
C PRO A 85 -19.74 -12.69 -47.21
N PRO A 86 -21.01 -12.87 -47.66
CA PRO A 86 -22.17 -13.06 -46.81
C PRO A 86 -22.08 -14.24 -45.82
N LYS A 87 -21.36 -15.30 -46.16
CA LYS A 87 -21.12 -16.45 -45.28
C LYS A 87 -20.18 -16.07 -44.12
N MET A 88 -19.09 -15.36 -44.42
CA MET A 88 -18.12 -14.91 -43.41
C MET A 88 -18.72 -13.80 -42.55
N MET A 89 -19.48 -12.89 -43.11
CA MET A 89 -20.17 -11.80 -42.40
C MET A 89 -21.02 -12.35 -41.25
N ARG A 90 -21.81 -13.39 -41.50
CA ARG A 90 -22.62 -14.01 -40.44
C ARG A 90 -21.78 -14.60 -39.32
N SER A 91 -20.66 -15.24 -39.63
CA SER A 91 -19.75 -15.80 -38.63
C SER A 91 -19.07 -14.69 -37.82
N ILE A 92 -18.65 -13.61 -38.47
CA ILE A 92 -18.05 -12.45 -37.82
C ILE A 92 -19.04 -11.78 -36.86
N MET A 93 -20.28 -11.56 -37.32
CA MET A 93 -21.32 -10.98 -36.46
C MET A 93 -21.62 -11.83 -35.23
N LEU A 94 -21.70 -13.15 -35.36
CA LEU A 94 -21.89 -14.06 -34.22
C LEU A 94 -20.70 -14.01 -33.24
N ILE A 95 -19.48 -13.85 -33.73
CA ILE A 95 -18.29 -13.70 -32.88
C ILE A 95 -18.35 -12.35 -32.14
N ILE A 96 -18.67 -11.27 -32.84
CA ILE A 96 -18.80 -9.94 -32.25
C ILE A 96 -19.88 -9.93 -31.18
N ASP A 97 -21.08 -10.49 -31.45
CA ASP A 97 -22.16 -10.56 -30.46
C ASP A 97 -21.78 -11.35 -29.18
N LYS A 98 -20.86 -12.32 -29.30
CA LYS A 98 -20.33 -13.06 -28.15
C LYS A 98 -19.20 -12.33 -27.42
N LEU A 99 -18.46 -11.45 -28.11
CA LEU A 99 -17.36 -10.70 -27.53
C LEU A 99 -17.79 -9.34 -26.96
N ASP A 100 -18.88 -8.76 -27.49
CA ASP A 100 -19.42 -7.47 -27.03
C ASP A 100 -20.34 -7.66 -25.81
N ILE A 101 -19.76 -8.22 -24.73
CA ILE A 101 -20.44 -8.43 -23.44
C ILE A 101 -19.89 -7.46 -22.39
N ARG A 102 -20.72 -7.12 -21.41
CA ARG A 102 -20.29 -6.32 -20.27
C ARG A 102 -19.23 -7.06 -19.48
N ARG A 103 -18.05 -6.44 -19.32
CA ARG A 103 -17.01 -6.96 -18.44
C ARG A 103 -17.42 -6.76 -16.98
N GLU A 104 -17.23 -7.75 -16.17
CA GLU A 104 -17.42 -7.67 -14.74
C GLU A 104 -16.35 -6.79 -14.11
N GLN A 105 -16.66 -6.18 -12.98
CA GLN A 105 -15.73 -5.38 -12.21
C GLN A 105 -15.38 -6.12 -10.92
N VAL A 106 -14.20 -5.88 -10.42
CA VAL A 106 -13.72 -6.43 -9.15
C VAL A 106 -13.34 -5.29 -8.22
N LEU A 107 -14.00 -5.24 -7.07
CA LEU A 107 -13.55 -4.44 -5.94
C LEU A 107 -12.52 -5.26 -5.17
N VAL A 108 -11.32 -4.74 -5.04
CA VAL A 108 -10.28 -5.37 -4.24
C VAL A 108 -9.92 -4.48 -3.07
N GLU A 109 -9.95 -5.08 -1.88
CA GLU A 109 -9.55 -4.46 -0.62
C GLU A 109 -8.36 -5.20 -0.05
N ALA A 110 -7.26 -4.52 0.15
CA ALA A 110 -6.16 -5.05 0.95
C ALA A 110 -6.29 -4.56 2.39
N ILE A 111 -5.91 -5.40 3.34
CA ILE A 111 -5.89 -5.07 4.76
C ILE A 111 -4.48 -5.35 5.27
N ILE A 112 -3.81 -4.30 5.69
CA ILE A 112 -2.43 -4.34 6.15
C ILE A 112 -2.46 -4.02 7.64
N VAL A 113 -1.98 -4.95 8.45
CA VAL A 113 -1.91 -4.79 9.90
C VAL A 113 -0.46 -4.93 10.33
N GLU A 114 0.07 -3.88 10.94
CA GLU A 114 1.40 -3.88 11.51
C GLU A 114 1.30 -3.51 12.99
N VAL A 115 1.78 -4.40 13.85
CA VAL A 115 1.83 -4.20 15.29
C VAL A 115 3.27 -4.27 15.74
N ILE A 116 3.77 -3.18 16.32
CA ILE A 116 5.10 -3.09 16.90
C ILE A 116 4.94 -2.91 18.40
N ALA A 117 5.54 -3.82 19.17
CA ALA A 117 5.61 -3.72 20.62
C ALA A 117 7.08 -3.60 21.03
N ASP A 118 7.44 -2.47 21.61
CA ASP A 118 8.77 -2.14 22.05
C ASP A 118 8.79 -2.04 23.57
N LYS A 119 9.66 -2.83 24.22
CA LYS A 119 9.82 -2.89 25.66
C LYS A 119 11.26 -2.73 26.03
N VAL A 120 11.54 -1.70 26.80
CA VAL A 120 12.87 -1.38 27.30
C VAL A 120 12.91 -1.45 28.80
N ALA A 121 13.91 -2.11 29.37
CA ALA A 121 14.17 -2.13 30.80
C ALA A 121 15.65 -1.95 31.08
N GLU A 122 15.99 -0.92 31.82
CA GLU A 122 17.37 -0.61 32.21
C GLU A 122 17.49 -0.46 33.73
N LEU A 123 18.51 -1.06 34.30
CA LEU A 123 18.87 -0.92 35.70
C LEU A 123 20.37 -0.98 35.89
N GLY A 124 20.94 0.05 36.51
CA GLY A 124 22.38 0.04 36.77
C GLY A 124 22.81 1.14 37.73
N VAL A 125 24.08 1.02 38.16
CA VAL A 125 24.73 1.99 39.04
C VAL A 125 26.11 2.26 38.53
N THR A 126 26.43 3.55 38.36
CA THR A 126 27.80 4.03 38.09
C THR A 126 28.30 4.79 39.29
N TRP A 127 29.56 4.64 39.63
CA TRP A 127 30.20 5.33 40.73
C TRP A 127 31.62 5.74 40.42
N ALA A 128 32.11 6.75 41.13
CA ALA A 128 33.48 7.19 41.10
C ALA A 128 33.92 7.58 42.50
N VAL A 129 35.15 7.28 42.81
CA VAL A 129 35.81 7.65 44.07
C VAL A 129 37.15 8.30 43.73
N GLU A 130 37.44 9.45 44.28
CA GLU A 130 38.67 10.23 44.11
C GLU A 130 39.41 10.37 45.44
N GLY A 131 40.72 10.31 45.40
CA GLY A 131 41.59 10.44 46.58
C GLY A 131 41.73 11.87 47.05
N ALA A 132 42.26 12.05 48.27
CA ALA A 132 42.40 13.31 48.97
C ALA A 132 43.46 14.28 48.39
N SER A 133 44.27 13.88 47.41
CA SER A 133 45.22 14.75 46.74
C SER A 133 45.09 14.69 45.21
N SER A 134 44.75 15.84 44.69
CA SER A 134 44.74 16.26 43.29
C SER A 134 44.28 15.24 42.25
N ASN A 135 43.05 15.40 41.81
CA ASN A 135 42.49 15.11 40.48
C ASN A 135 42.63 13.72 39.87
N THR A 136 43.07 12.70 40.62
CA THR A 136 43.09 11.35 40.08
C THR A 136 42.01 10.48 40.75
N PRO A 137 41.02 9.96 39.97
CA PRO A 137 40.04 9.04 40.50
C PRO A 137 40.74 7.77 40.99
N ILE A 138 40.45 7.32 42.20
CA ILE A 138 40.96 6.03 42.75
C ILE A 138 40.24 4.85 42.08
N GLY A 139 39.03 5.04 41.70
CA GLY A 139 38.27 4.04 40.98
C GLY A 139 36.96 4.62 40.44
N ALA A 140 36.54 4.14 39.28
CA ALA A 140 35.27 4.50 38.67
C ALA A 140 34.70 3.33 37.89
N THR A 141 33.39 3.27 37.81
CA THR A 141 32.66 2.44 36.84
C THR A 141 32.01 3.34 35.80
N ASN A 142 32.17 2.95 34.54
CA ASN A 142 31.49 3.59 33.42
C ASN A 142 30.94 2.50 32.52
N PHE A 143 29.65 2.50 32.30
CA PHE A 143 28.95 1.58 31.39
C PHE A 143 28.43 2.38 30.21
N PRO A 144 29.01 2.20 29.00
CA PRO A 144 28.71 3.05 27.83
C PRO A 144 27.24 3.04 27.43
N ASP A 145 26.55 1.93 27.65
CA ASP A 145 25.11 1.78 27.31
C ASP A 145 24.16 2.42 28.34
N PHE A 146 24.72 3.01 29.43
CA PHE A 146 23.97 3.49 30.57
C PHE A 146 23.84 5.02 30.64
N GLY A 147 24.23 5.73 29.59
CA GLY A 147 24.28 7.19 29.54
C GLY A 147 25.57 7.79 30.14
N PRO A 148 25.63 9.11 30.35
CA PRO A 148 26.85 9.78 30.84
C PRO A 148 27.17 9.28 32.25
N GLY A 149 28.39 8.73 32.40
CA GLY A 149 28.88 8.25 33.67
C GLY A 149 29.24 9.38 34.66
N VAL A 150 29.41 9.02 35.94
CA VAL A 150 29.74 9.96 37.01
C VAL A 150 31.00 10.80 36.69
N VAL A 151 32.00 10.21 36.03
CA VAL A 151 33.23 10.90 35.64
C VAL A 151 33.00 11.97 34.59
N GLN A 152 32.10 11.73 33.64
CA GLN A 152 31.73 12.73 32.62
C GLN A 152 30.99 13.89 33.23
N ILE A 153 30.09 13.62 34.16
CA ILE A 153 29.29 14.63 34.87
C ILE A 153 30.22 15.48 35.76
N ALA A 154 31.13 14.84 36.53
CA ALA A 154 32.10 15.54 37.37
C ALA A 154 33.10 16.37 36.55
N GLY A 155 33.54 15.88 35.40
CA GLY A 155 34.41 16.63 34.47
C GLY A 155 33.73 17.86 33.91
N ALA A 156 32.49 17.79 33.52
CA ALA A 156 31.70 18.92 33.06
C ALA A 156 31.49 19.97 34.18
N ALA A 157 31.23 19.55 35.41
CA ALA A 157 31.09 20.42 36.58
C ALA A 157 32.42 21.13 36.95
N GLY A 158 33.58 20.45 36.82
CA GLY A 158 34.88 20.96 37.19
C GLY A 158 35.47 22.00 36.22
N THR A 159 35.04 22.05 34.98
CA THR A 159 35.53 23.01 33.96
C THR A 159 34.74 24.34 33.95
N GLY A 160 33.83 24.58 34.88
CA GLY A 160 33.01 25.77 34.90
C GLY A 160 32.04 25.88 33.72
N GLY A 161 31.91 24.82 32.94
CA GLY A 161 30.95 24.72 31.89
C GLY A 161 29.52 24.67 32.49
N GLN A 162 28.59 25.36 31.86
CA GLN A 162 27.19 25.24 32.21
C GLN A 162 26.79 23.78 31.95
N ILE A 163 26.49 23.03 32.99
CA ILE A 163 25.96 21.68 32.87
C ILE A 163 24.56 21.82 32.27
N ASP A 164 24.37 21.41 31.03
CA ASP A 164 23.03 21.27 30.49
C ASP A 164 22.37 20.08 31.17
N PRO A 165 21.41 20.29 32.10
CA PRO A 165 20.79 19.20 32.83
C PRO A 165 20.00 18.29 31.91
N THR A 166 19.59 18.74 30.71
CA THR A 166 18.82 17.93 29.76
C THR A 166 19.66 16.84 29.09
N GLY A 167 20.98 17.06 28.92
CA GLY A 167 21.91 16.04 28.41
C GLY A 167 22.43 15.07 29.47
N LEU A 168 22.28 15.40 30.75
CA LEU A 168 22.78 14.61 31.89
C LEU A 168 21.74 13.71 32.55
N ILE A 169 20.47 14.15 32.51
CA ILE A 169 19.34 13.42 33.03
C ILE A 169 18.73 12.65 31.84
N GLY A 170 19.17 11.42 31.61
CA GLY A 170 18.53 10.55 30.62
C GLY A 170 17.11 10.18 31.06
N GLU A 171 16.41 9.48 30.19
CA GLU A 171 15.06 8.97 30.46
C GLU A 171 15.03 8.07 31.72
N GLY A 172 13.90 8.05 32.44
CA GLY A 172 13.70 7.23 33.62
C GLY A 172 14.01 7.93 34.94
N ILE A 173 14.18 7.15 36.02
CA ILE A 173 14.54 7.65 37.34
C ILE A 173 16.05 7.61 37.49
N THR A 174 16.63 8.79 37.72
CA THR A 174 18.07 8.94 38.03
C THR A 174 18.23 9.45 39.43
N LEU A 175 18.92 8.70 40.26
CA LEU A 175 19.24 9.06 41.64
C LEU A 175 20.72 9.22 41.79
N GLY A 176 21.19 10.40 42.19
CA GLY A 176 22.58 10.70 42.44
C GLY A 176 22.84 10.94 43.94
N ILE A 177 23.93 10.38 44.43
CA ILE A 177 24.50 10.67 45.75
C ILE A 177 25.95 10.94 45.62
N GLY A 178 26.45 11.99 46.27
CA GLY A 178 27.86 12.32 46.19
C GLY A 178 28.29 13.27 47.28
N ARG A 179 29.61 13.27 47.53
CA ARG A 179 30.28 14.23 48.42
C ARG A 179 31.55 14.66 47.72
N ILE A 180 31.72 15.95 47.55
CA ILE A 180 32.94 16.58 47.05
C ILE A 180 33.63 17.23 48.25
N SER A 181 34.92 16.91 48.43
CA SER A 181 35.72 17.40 49.54
C SER A 181 37.08 17.89 49.02
N ASP A 182 37.47 19.11 49.40
CA ASP A 182 38.76 19.67 48.99
C ASP A 182 39.95 19.08 49.75
N THR A 183 39.72 18.42 50.90
CA THR A 183 40.73 17.88 51.79
C THR A 183 40.55 16.40 52.14
N GLY A 184 39.57 15.74 51.57
CA GLY A 184 39.22 14.37 51.88
C GLY A 184 38.89 13.55 50.64
N ILE A 185 38.35 12.35 50.86
CA ILE A 185 37.88 11.49 49.75
C ILE A 185 36.58 12.04 49.19
N SER A 186 36.57 12.29 47.91
CA SER A 186 35.33 12.60 47.16
C SER A 186 34.74 11.31 46.59
N PHE A 187 33.43 11.17 46.65
CA PHE A 187 32.76 10.06 45.99
C PHE A 187 31.44 10.56 45.35
N ALA A 188 31.05 9.92 44.27
CA ALA A 188 29.75 10.10 43.66
C ALA A 188 29.25 8.78 43.11
N ALA A 189 27.94 8.57 43.21
CA ALA A 189 27.27 7.40 42.63
C ALA A 189 25.96 7.82 42.03
N ILE A 190 25.64 7.26 40.88
CA ILE A 190 24.39 7.50 40.14
C ILE A 190 23.74 6.14 39.89
N ALA A 191 22.53 5.98 40.40
CA ALA A 191 21.64 4.87 40.09
C ALA A 191 20.59 5.31 39.08
N ARG A 192 20.39 4.52 38.05
CA ARG A 192 19.39 4.76 37.04
C ARG A 192 18.49 3.53 36.87
N ALA A 193 17.21 3.78 36.73
CA ALA A 193 16.22 2.77 36.41
C ALA A 193 15.24 3.32 35.38
N LEU A 194 15.02 2.56 34.33
CA LEU A 194 14.07 2.86 33.27
C LEU A 194 13.25 1.61 32.95
N GLN A 195 11.96 1.76 32.79
CA GLN A 195 11.09 0.76 32.21
C GLN A 195 10.13 1.47 31.25
N GLY A 196 10.17 1.11 29.97
CA GLY A 196 9.33 1.65 28.91
C GLY A 196 8.55 0.54 28.22
N ASP A 197 7.33 0.83 27.82
CA ASP A 197 6.48 -0.04 27.00
C ASP A 197 5.79 0.86 25.97
N ALA A 198 6.12 0.67 24.69
CA ALA A 198 5.54 1.41 23.59
C ALA A 198 4.90 0.44 22.60
N ASN A 199 3.62 0.64 22.31
CA ASN A 199 2.89 -0.18 21.37
C ASN A 199 2.39 0.70 20.21
N THR A 200 2.73 0.33 19.00
CA THR A 200 2.27 0.99 17.79
C THR A 200 1.43 0.00 16.98
N ASN A 201 0.24 0.41 16.60
CA ASN A 201 -0.66 -0.37 15.76
C ASN A 201 -1.02 0.47 14.53
N ILE A 202 -0.64 -0.04 13.36
CA ILE A 202 -0.90 0.60 12.07
C ILE A 202 -1.83 -0.33 11.29
N ILE A 203 -2.98 0.19 10.90
CA ILE A 203 -3.94 -0.50 10.04
C ILE A 203 -4.16 0.36 8.81
N SER A 204 -3.92 -0.22 7.64
CA SER A 204 -4.14 0.43 6.35
C SER A 204 -5.02 -0.46 5.47
N THR A 205 -6.06 0.13 4.89
CA THR A 205 -7.03 -0.60 4.06
C THR A 205 -7.20 0.06 2.69
N PRO A 206 -6.19 -0.02 1.81
CA PRO A 206 -6.34 0.49 0.45
C PRO A 206 -7.37 -0.36 -0.30
N SER A 207 -8.20 0.30 -1.11
CA SER A 207 -9.23 -0.36 -1.93
C SER A 207 -9.29 0.27 -3.31
N ILE A 208 -9.45 -0.56 -4.33
CA ILE A 208 -9.53 -0.14 -5.73
C ILE A 208 -10.53 -1.03 -6.48
N VAL A 209 -11.20 -0.44 -7.47
CA VAL A 209 -12.09 -1.16 -8.39
C VAL A 209 -11.45 -1.16 -9.77
N THR A 210 -11.44 -2.32 -10.41
CA THR A 210 -10.98 -2.47 -11.79
C THR A 210 -11.89 -3.41 -12.56
N THR A 211 -11.79 -3.40 -13.88
CA THR A 211 -12.47 -4.36 -14.76
C THR A 211 -11.66 -5.65 -14.86
N ASP A 212 -12.35 -6.73 -15.23
CA ASP A 212 -11.71 -8.03 -15.47
C ASP A 212 -10.59 -7.91 -16.51
N ASN A 213 -9.43 -8.55 -16.24
CA ASN A 213 -8.20 -8.53 -17.04
C ASN A 213 -7.59 -7.13 -17.28
N GLU A 214 -7.85 -6.16 -16.41
CA GLU A 214 -7.27 -4.82 -16.50
C GLU A 214 -6.46 -4.47 -15.25
N GLU A 215 -5.26 -3.92 -15.46
CA GLU A 215 -4.41 -3.48 -14.37
C GLU A 215 -4.90 -2.15 -13.81
N ALA A 216 -5.05 -2.08 -12.50
CA ALA A 216 -5.32 -0.84 -11.79
C ALA A 216 -4.26 -0.57 -10.73
N THR A 217 -3.87 0.69 -10.61
CA THR A 217 -2.86 1.14 -9.66
C THR A 217 -3.40 2.21 -8.73
N LEU A 218 -3.15 2.07 -7.44
CA LEU A 218 -3.46 3.05 -6.41
C LEU A 218 -2.18 3.47 -5.71
N ASN A 219 -1.84 4.76 -5.74
CA ASN A 219 -0.71 5.33 -5.03
C ASN A 219 -1.20 6.39 -4.05
N VAL A 220 -1.00 6.16 -2.75
CA VAL A 220 -1.36 7.08 -1.68
C VAL A 220 -0.14 7.32 -0.82
N GLY A 221 0.40 8.54 -0.84
CA GLY A 221 1.61 8.84 -0.10
C GLY A 221 2.03 10.30 -0.23
N GLN A 222 3.27 10.56 0.15
CA GLN A 222 3.91 11.87 0.08
C GLN A 222 5.24 11.78 -0.65
N GLU A 223 5.64 12.86 -1.30
CA GLU A 223 6.96 12.97 -1.92
C GLU A 223 7.96 13.52 -0.90
N VAL A 224 9.05 12.76 -0.71
CA VAL A 224 10.12 13.12 0.22
C VAL A 224 11.39 13.44 -0.56
N PRO A 225 12.04 14.58 -0.28
CA PRO A 225 13.28 14.96 -0.92
C PRO A 225 14.47 14.20 -0.32
N PHE A 226 15.25 13.51 -1.15
CA PHE A 226 16.53 12.89 -0.81
C PHE A 226 17.67 13.69 -1.41
N VAL A 227 18.71 13.95 -0.62
CA VAL A 227 19.91 14.65 -1.08
C VAL A 227 20.86 13.64 -1.73
N THR A 228 20.89 13.59 -3.05
CA THR A 228 21.75 12.66 -3.81
C THR A 228 23.16 13.14 -4.05
N GLY A 229 23.44 14.41 -3.81
CA GLY A 229 24.79 14.98 -3.91
C GLY A 229 24.89 16.35 -3.29
N SER A 230 25.96 16.60 -2.54
CA SER A 230 26.36 17.93 -2.10
C SER A 230 27.79 18.21 -2.59
N TYR A 231 27.96 19.26 -3.33
CA TYR A 231 29.28 19.70 -3.79
C TYR A 231 29.67 20.97 -3.04
N SER A 232 30.62 20.88 -2.16
CA SER A 232 31.27 22.05 -1.54
C SER A 232 32.62 22.28 -2.19
N ASN A 233 32.78 23.41 -2.88
CA ASN A 233 34.08 23.78 -3.45
C ASN A 233 35.00 24.28 -2.33
N THR A 234 35.95 23.47 -1.93
CA THR A 234 36.98 23.79 -0.90
C THR A 234 38.18 24.52 -1.48
N GLY A 235 38.07 25.22 -2.59
CA GLY A 235 39.16 25.88 -3.26
C GLY A 235 39.14 27.41 -3.12
N ASN A 236 40.00 27.93 -2.29
CA ASN A 236 40.48 29.31 -2.21
C ASN A 236 39.77 30.29 -1.24
N ALA A 237 40.53 30.79 -0.31
CA ALA A 237 40.16 31.84 0.65
C ALA A 237 39.77 33.14 -0.06
N GLY A 238 38.47 33.39 -0.27
CA GLY A 238 37.94 34.67 -0.77
C GLY A 238 36.77 34.61 -1.74
N GLY A 239 36.30 33.44 -2.17
CA GLY A 239 35.15 33.30 -3.08
C GLY A 239 33.88 32.90 -2.35
N ALA A 240 32.72 33.45 -2.79
CA ALA A 240 31.41 33.02 -2.28
C ALA A 240 31.20 31.54 -2.48
N VAL A 241 31.07 30.81 -1.39
CA VAL A 241 30.76 29.38 -1.39
C VAL A 241 29.30 29.24 -1.80
N ASN A 242 29.06 28.71 -2.99
CA ASN A 242 27.70 28.41 -3.43
C ASN A 242 27.56 26.87 -3.42
N PRO A 243 27.04 26.28 -2.34
CA PRO A 243 26.85 24.83 -2.27
C PRO A 243 25.70 24.42 -3.18
N PHE A 244 25.99 23.55 -4.14
CA PHE A 244 24.96 22.90 -4.95
C PHE A 244 24.55 21.62 -4.26
N GLN A 245 23.25 21.46 -3.99
CA GLN A 245 22.63 20.22 -3.56
C GLN A 245 21.75 19.68 -4.68
N THR A 246 21.96 18.45 -5.05
CA THR A 246 21.07 17.72 -5.97
C THR A 246 20.05 16.96 -5.13
N ILE A 247 18.78 17.23 -5.38
CA ILE A 247 17.66 16.63 -4.63
C ILE A 247 16.89 15.73 -5.60
N GLN A 248 16.71 14.48 -5.23
CA GLN A 248 15.78 13.55 -5.85
C GLN A 248 14.57 13.41 -4.94
N ARG A 249 13.36 13.38 -5.52
CA ARG A 249 12.13 13.14 -4.77
C ARG A 249 11.67 11.73 -5.02
N GLU A 250 11.33 11.03 -3.95
CA GLU A 250 10.74 9.68 -3.99
C GLU A 250 9.38 9.71 -3.32
N GLN A 251 8.45 8.94 -3.89
CA GLN A 251 7.10 8.80 -3.34
C GLN A 251 7.11 7.70 -2.29
N LEU A 252 6.84 8.08 -1.05
CA LEU A 252 6.68 7.16 0.07
C LEU A 252 5.20 7.06 0.45
N GLY A 253 4.74 5.85 0.73
CA GLY A 253 3.37 5.58 1.10
C GLY A 253 2.93 4.17 0.74
N VAL A 254 1.66 4.00 0.41
CA VAL A 254 1.06 2.73 0.01
C VAL A 254 0.83 2.74 -1.48
N LYS A 255 1.45 1.80 -2.19
CA LYS A 255 1.22 1.53 -3.60
C LYS A 255 0.60 0.15 -3.73
N LEU A 256 -0.47 0.04 -4.50
CA LEU A 256 -1.17 -1.20 -4.80
C LEU A 256 -1.41 -1.27 -6.30
N ALA A 257 -0.85 -2.27 -6.96
CA ALA A 257 -1.14 -2.60 -8.36
C ALA A 257 -1.78 -3.98 -8.41
N ILE A 258 -2.87 -4.11 -9.16
CA ILE A 258 -3.66 -5.33 -9.19
C ILE A 258 -4.22 -5.59 -10.58
N THR A 259 -4.15 -6.86 -11.00
CA THR A 259 -4.78 -7.34 -12.22
C THR A 259 -5.63 -8.57 -11.88
N PRO A 260 -6.96 -8.43 -11.79
CA PRO A 260 -7.83 -9.57 -11.58
C PRO A 260 -8.14 -10.29 -12.88
N GLN A 261 -8.34 -11.59 -12.80
CA GLN A 261 -8.90 -12.42 -13.87
C GLN A 261 -9.98 -13.33 -13.28
N ILE A 262 -11.22 -13.13 -13.71
CA ILE A 262 -12.37 -13.90 -13.22
C ILE A 262 -12.42 -15.23 -13.97
N ASN A 263 -12.51 -16.35 -13.24
CA ASN A 263 -12.65 -17.69 -13.78
C ASN A 263 -14.13 -18.12 -13.77
N GLU A 264 -14.46 -19.18 -14.52
CA GLU A 264 -15.76 -19.84 -14.36
C GLU A 264 -15.90 -20.38 -12.93
N GLY A 265 -16.97 -20.01 -12.21
CA GLY A 265 -17.30 -20.54 -10.87
C GLY A 265 -16.92 -19.65 -9.70
N ASP A 266 -17.00 -18.32 -9.86
CA ASP A 266 -16.89 -17.31 -8.78
C ASP A 266 -15.49 -17.18 -8.14
N SER A 267 -14.49 -17.91 -8.64
CA SER A 267 -13.09 -17.72 -8.24
C SER A 267 -12.37 -16.75 -9.18
N MET A 268 -11.38 -16.06 -8.67
CA MET A 268 -10.56 -15.16 -9.46
C MET A 268 -9.07 -15.36 -9.21
N LEU A 269 -8.30 -15.23 -10.28
CA LEU A 269 -6.85 -15.14 -10.23
C LEU A 269 -6.48 -13.67 -10.05
N LEU A 270 -5.74 -13.37 -9.00
CA LEU A 270 -5.28 -12.02 -8.69
C LEU A 270 -3.76 -11.95 -8.84
N ASN A 271 -3.29 -11.10 -9.72
CA ASN A 271 -1.88 -10.70 -9.76
C ASN A 271 -1.74 -9.40 -8.98
N ILE A 272 -0.94 -9.42 -7.91
CA ILE A 272 -0.86 -8.36 -6.91
C ILE A 272 0.58 -7.95 -6.75
N SER A 273 0.82 -6.64 -6.85
CA SER A 273 2.07 -6.00 -6.44
C SER A 273 1.74 -4.89 -5.45
N GLN A 274 2.20 -5.05 -4.22
CA GLN A 274 1.97 -4.12 -3.13
C GLN A 274 3.28 -3.65 -2.53
N GLU A 275 3.44 -2.34 -2.40
CA GLU A 275 4.58 -1.70 -1.75
C GLU A 275 4.09 -0.76 -0.66
N ILE A 276 4.69 -0.86 0.52
CA ILE A 276 4.48 0.06 1.63
C ILE A 276 5.82 0.63 2.00
N SER A 277 5.95 1.95 1.90
CA SER A 277 7.15 2.66 2.26
C SER A 277 6.86 3.76 3.28
N SER A 278 7.71 3.86 4.29
CA SER A 278 7.61 4.85 5.37
C SER A 278 8.98 5.38 5.75
N ILE A 279 9.01 6.60 6.29
CA ILE A 279 10.24 7.18 6.84
C ILE A 279 10.48 6.53 8.19
N ALA A 280 11.68 5.97 8.39
CA ALA A 280 12.15 5.54 9.71
C ALA A 280 12.58 6.77 10.52
N GLN A 281 12.53 6.65 11.86
CA GLN A 281 13.16 7.66 12.71
C GLN A 281 14.64 7.73 12.37
N SER A 282 15.12 8.93 12.01
CA SER A 282 16.53 9.12 11.69
C SER A 282 17.39 8.81 12.91
N ALA A 283 18.39 7.94 12.73
CA ALA A 283 19.43 7.75 13.73
C ALA A 283 20.19 9.07 13.92
N GLU A 284 20.58 9.40 15.16
CA GLU A 284 21.43 10.57 15.43
C GLU A 284 22.70 10.50 14.56
N GLY A 285 22.91 11.52 13.73
CA GLY A 285 24.06 11.59 12.82
C GLY A 285 23.85 11.01 11.42
N ALA A 286 22.67 10.56 11.08
CA ALA A 286 22.36 10.15 9.70
C ALA A 286 22.35 11.40 8.78
N VAL A 287 23.14 11.33 7.71
CA VAL A 287 23.23 12.41 6.70
C VAL A 287 22.01 12.45 5.79
N ASP A 288 21.27 11.32 5.71
CA ASP A 288 20.13 11.12 4.83
C ASP A 288 18.98 10.42 5.56
N LEU A 289 17.77 10.50 4.99
CA LEU A 289 16.58 9.87 5.53
C LEU A 289 16.61 8.35 5.30
N ILE A 290 16.32 7.60 6.34
CA ILE A 290 16.18 6.14 6.25
C ILE A 290 14.73 5.80 5.93
N THR A 291 14.50 4.94 4.96
CA THR A 291 13.17 4.47 4.59
C THR A 291 13.01 2.98 4.89
N ASN A 292 11.85 2.62 5.44
CA ASN A 292 11.43 1.24 5.58
C ASN A 292 10.50 0.90 4.41
N THR A 293 10.87 -0.10 3.62
CA THR A 293 10.06 -0.55 2.48
C THR A 293 9.69 -2.03 2.67
N ARG A 294 8.43 -2.33 2.41
CA ARG A 294 7.85 -3.68 2.44
C ARG A 294 7.15 -3.94 1.13
N THR A 295 7.59 -4.95 0.39
CA THR A 295 7.06 -5.29 -0.94
C THR A 295 6.54 -6.72 -0.93
N ILE A 296 5.36 -6.92 -1.48
CA ILE A 296 4.74 -8.23 -1.70
C ILE A 296 4.33 -8.31 -3.16
N GLU A 297 4.88 -9.28 -3.88
CA GLU A 297 4.49 -9.59 -5.25
C GLU A 297 4.09 -11.05 -5.32
N THR A 298 2.83 -11.30 -5.69
CA THR A 298 2.28 -12.65 -5.69
C THR A 298 1.11 -12.79 -6.65
N THR A 299 0.87 -14.02 -7.08
CA THR A 299 -0.29 -14.40 -7.86
C THR A 299 -1.06 -15.47 -7.10
N VAL A 300 -2.33 -15.20 -6.78
CA VAL A 300 -3.17 -16.07 -5.94
C VAL A 300 -4.53 -16.27 -6.55
N ILE A 301 -5.18 -17.37 -6.18
CA ILE A 301 -6.58 -17.64 -6.51
C ILE A 301 -7.40 -17.46 -5.24
N VAL A 302 -8.49 -16.67 -5.33
CA VAL A 302 -9.37 -16.36 -4.22
C VAL A 302 -10.82 -16.45 -4.71
N ASP A 303 -11.71 -16.94 -3.86
CA ASP A 303 -13.14 -16.96 -4.14
C ASP A 303 -13.79 -15.61 -3.82
N ASP A 304 -14.95 -15.34 -4.45
CA ASP A 304 -15.67 -14.08 -4.32
C ASP A 304 -16.03 -13.77 -2.86
N GLY A 305 -15.57 -12.63 -2.36
CA GLY A 305 -15.84 -12.15 -1.00
C GLY A 305 -15.03 -12.80 0.12
N GLU A 306 -14.20 -13.80 -0.17
CA GLU A 306 -13.34 -14.46 0.83
C GLU A 306 -12.10 -13.62 1.16
N ILE A 307 -11.60 -13.79 2.38
CA ILE A 307 -10.39 -13.12 2.86
C ILE A 307 -9.23 -14.11 2.82
N LEU A 308 -8.20 -13.78 2.04
CA LEU A 308 -6.98 -14.57 1.94
C LEU A 308 -5.81 -13.83 2.60
N VAL A 309 -4.98 -14.56 3.34
CA VAL A 309 -3.69 -14.06 3.83
C VAL A 309 -2.68 -14.13 2.69
N LEU A 310 -2.16 -12.99 2.24
CA LEU A 310 -1.11 -12.94 1.21
C LEU A 310 0.26 -13.30 1.78
N GLY A 311 0.50 -12.87 3.02
CA GLY A 311 1.76 -13.10 3.70
C GLY A 311 1.89 -12.29 4.96
N GLY A 312 3.04 -12.41 5.62
CA GLY A 312 3.31 -11.65 6.82
C GLY A 312 4.72 -11.90 7.34
N LEU A 313 5.10 -11.12 8.33
CA LEU A 313 6.36 -11.24 9.06
C LEU A 313 6.05 -11.18 10.55
N ILE A 314 6.59 -12.15 11.30
CA ILE A 314 6.61 -12.11 12.76
C ILE A 314 8.07 -12.12 13.17
N GLU A 315 8.51 -11.05 13.80
CA GLU A 315 9.88 -10.88 14.28
C GLU A 315 9.85 -10.60 15.78
N ASP A 316 10.70 -11.28 16.53
CA ASP A 316 10.89 -11.07 17.98
C ASP A 316 12.40 -10.90 18.21
N VAL A 317 12.82 -9.67 18.43
CA VAL A 317 14.21 -9.31 18.70
C VAL A 317 14.36 -9.05 20.18
N LEU A 318 15.19 -9.85 20.84
CA LEU A 318 15.57 -9.66 22.24
C LEU A 318 17.06 -9.33 22.30
N ARG A 319 17.37 -8.17 22.83
CA ARG A 319 18.73 -7.72 23.05
C ARG A 319 18.96 -7.55 24.54
N GLU A 320 19.84 -8.34 25.12
CA GLU A 320 20.22 -8.24 26.52
C GLU A 320 21.70 -7.85 26.62
N SER A 321 21.98 -6.82 27.43
CA SER A 321 23.32 -6.38 27.76
C SER A 321 23.50 -6.48 29.28
N ASP A 322 24.44 -7.28 29.75
CA ASP A 322 24.84 -7.40 31.17
C ASP A 322 26.31 -7.02 31.31
N GLN A 323 26.56 -5.80 31.70
CA GLN A 323 27.89 -5.25 31.92
C GLN A 323 28.19 -5.26 33.42
N ARG A 324 29.30 -5.92 33.81
CA ARG A 324 29.65 -6.06 35.22
C ARG A 324 31.16 -5.96 35.45
N VAL A 325 31.52 -5.41 36.58
CA VAL A 325 32.92 -5.44 37.04
C VAL A 325 33.30 -6.87 37.46
N PRO A 326 34.38 -7.46 36.91
CA PRO A 326 34.78 -8.80 37.28
C PRO A 326 34.95 -8.94 38.81
N ILE A 327 34.55 -10.10 39.35
CA ILE A 327 34.59 -10.44 40.79
C ILE A 327 33.56 -9.65 41.61
N LEU A 328 33.57 -8.30 41.58
CA LEU A 328 32.68 -7.44 42.40
C LEU A 328 31.22 -7.55 41.96
N GLY A 329 30.96 -7.58 40.64
CA GLY A 329 29.62 -7.74 40.11
C GLY A 329 28.96 -9.10 40.37
N SER A 330 29.73 -10.09 40.86
CA SER A 330 29.25 -11.44 41.15
C SER A 330 28.93 -11.65 42.64
N ILE A 331 29.17 -10.66 43.51
CA ILE A 331 28.89 -10.75 44.92
C ILE A 331 27.37 -10.67 45.17
N PRO A 332 26.78 -11.60 45.93
CA PRO A 332 25.36 -11.52 46.29
C PRO A 332 25.05 -10.19 46.97
N VAL A 333 23.96 -9.53 46.60
CA VAL A 333 23.45 -8.24 47.11
C VAL A 333 24.34 -7.06 46.72
N LEU A 334 25.64 -7.06 47.00
CA LEU A 334 26.59 -5.97 46.69
C LEU A 334 26.90 -5.87 45.21
N GLY A 335 26.82 -6.97 44.47
CA GLY A 335 27.10 -6.99 43.02
C GLY A 335 26.18 -6.14 42.18
N ALA A 336 24.97 -5.80 42.68
CA ALA A 336 24.05 -4.89 42.02
C ALA A 336 24.64 -3.48 41.84
N LEU A 337 25.54 -3.03 42.72
CA LEU A 337 26.24 -1.74 42.64
C LEU A 337 27.38 -1.72 41.61
N PHE A 338 27.76 -2.86 41.07
CA PHE A 338 28.90 -3.05 40.16
C PHE A 338 28.47 -3.66 38.82
N ARG A 339 27.21 -3.53 38.45
CA ARG A 339 26.66 -4.02 37.18
C ARG A 339 25.61 -3.08 36.62
N SER A 340 25.48 -3.12 35.31
CA SER A 340 24.40 -2.50 34.53
C SER A 340 23.76 -3.57 33.68
N ARG A 341 22.44 -3.58 33.64
CA ARG A 341 21.60 -4.44 32.79
C ARG A 341 20.71 -3.59 31.93
N SER A 342 20.70 -3.88 30.64
CA SER A 342 19.76 -3.33 29.70
C SER A 342 19.10 -4.48 28.92
N THR A 343 17.80 -4.45 28.83
CA THR A 343 17.02 -5.41 28.06
C THR A 343 16.11 -4.62 27.14
N ASP A 344 16.25 -4.88 25.85
CA ASP A 344 15.47 -4.28 24.80
C ASP A 344 14.77 -5.40 24.01
N LYS A 345 13.45 -5.35 23.94
CA LYS A 345 12.64 -6.36 23.27
C LYS A 345 11.68 -5.71 22.32
N VAL A 346 11.93 -5.94 21.02
CA VAL A 346 11.10 -5.45 19.92
C VAL A 346 10.39 -6.61 19.27
N LYS A 347 9.05 -6.55 19.24
CA LYS A 347 8.20 -7.47 18.48
C LYS A 347 7.55 -6.75 17.34
N THR A 348 7.73 -7.25 16.14
CA THR A 348 7.07 -6.74 14.93
C THR A 348 6.22 -7.83 14.31
N ASN A 349 4.94 -7.58 14.19
CA ASN A 349 4.00 -8.47 13.51
C ASN A 349 3.41 -7.70 12.33
N LEU A 350 3.69 -8.14 11.12
CA LEU A 350 3.10 -7.63 9.88
C LEU A 350 2.25 -8.74 9.27
N LEU A 351 1.00 -8.44 8.96
CA LEU A 351 0.09 -9.33 8.26
C LEU A 351 -0.61 -8.57 7.14
N VAL A 352 -0.68 -9.21 5.98
CA VAL A 352 -1.33 -8.65 4.80
C VAL A 352 -2.40 -9.61 4.32
N PHE A 353 -3.62 -9.10 4.23
CA PHE A 353 -4.80 -9.80 3.76
C PHE A 353 -5.32 -9.13 2.50
N ILE A 354 -6.03 -9.90 1.69
CA ILE A 354 -6.76 -9.39 0.54
C ILE A 354 -8.17 -9.95 0.54
N ARG A 355 -9.13 -9.12 0.16
CA ARG A 355 -10.54 -9.46 -0.03
C ARG A 355 -11.01 -8.93 -1.37
N PRO A 356 -11.11 -9.75 -2.39
CA PRO A 356 -11.74 -9.36 -3.64
C PRO A 356 -13.25 -9.56 -3.58
N LYS A 357 -13.98 -8.77 -4.35
CA LYS A 357 -15.43 -8.91 -4.52
C LYS A 357 -15.83 -8.61 -5.96
N ILE A 358 -16.55 -9.53 -6.61
CA ILE A 358 -17.03 -9.35 -7.98
C ILE A 358 -18.27 -8.47 -7.96
N LEU A 359 -18.29 -7.47 -8.85
CA LEU A 359 -19.42 -6.56 -9.07
C LEU A 359 -20.01 -6.85 -10.45
N ARG A 360 -20.99 -7.75 -10.50
CA ARG A 360 -21.62 -8.20 -11.75
C ARG A 360 -22.60 -7.18 -12.28
N ASP A 361 -23.35 -6.55 -11.37
CA ASP A 361 -24.42 -5.62 -11.71
C ASP A 361 -24.19 -4.23 -11.12
N ALA A 362 -24.81 -3.23 -11.75
CA ALA A 362 -24.76 -1.85 -11.25
C ALA A 362 -25.41 -1.70 -9.87
N GLU A 363 -26.38 -2.57 -9.54
CA GLU A 363 -27.04 -2.58 -8.25
C GLU A 363 -26.09 -3.05 -7.13
N GLN A 364 -25.34 -4.12 -7.35
CA GLN A 364 -24.31 -4.58 -6.41
C GLN A 364 -23.21 -3.52 -6.20
N ALA A 365 -22.76 -2.87 -7.28
CA ALA A 365 -21.81 -1.78 -7.18
C ALA A 365 -22.34 -0.60 -6.35
N ALA A 366 -23.63 -0.27 -6.50
CA ALA A 366 -24.27 0.78 -5.72
C ALA A 366 -24.40 0.42 -4.24
N ILE A 367 -24.73 -0.84 -3.92
CA ILE A 367 -24.82 -1.34 -2.53
C ILE A 367 -23.47 -1.24 -1.84
N GLU A 368 -22.38 -1.72 -2.48
CA GLU A 368 -21.03 -1.63 -1.92
C GLU A 368 -20.56 -0.19 -1.74
N THR A 369 -20.86 0.66 -2.72
CA THR A 369 -20.53 2.09 -2.64
C THR A 369 -21.25 2.75 -1.47
N ASN A 370 -22.54 2.44 -1.29
CA ASN A 370 -23.35 2.96 -0.17
C ASN A 370 -22.83 2.47 1.18
N ALA A 371 -22.50 1.18 1.29
CA ALA A 371 -21.94 0.61 2.50
C ALA A 371 -20.61 1.29 2.90
N LYS A 372 -19.70 1.48 1.95
CA LYS A 372 -18.43 2.20 2.16
C LYS A 372 -18.65 3.66 2.54
N TYR A 373 -19.53 4.34 1.83
CA TYR A 373 -19.84 5.74 2.11
C TYR A 373 -20.41 5.92 3.52
N ASN A 374 -21.37 5.06 3.91
CA ASN A 374 -21.97 5.11 5.24
C ASN A 374 -20.95 4.77 6.34
N TYR A 375 -20.07 3.79 6.11
CA TYR A 375 -18.98 3.47 7.02
C TYR A 375 -18.07 4.68 7.26
N ILE A 376 -17.63 5.35 6.19
CA ILE A 376 -16.80 6.57 6.30
C ILE A 376 -17.54 7.67 7.06
N ARG A 377 -18.83 7.84 6.76
CA ARG A 377 -19.69 8.83 7.44
C ARG A 377 -19.81 8.55 8.94
N GLU A 378 -19.96 7.28 9.33
CA GLU A 378 -20.02 6.87 10.74
C GLU A 378 -18.69 7.08 11.46
N VAL A 379 -17.58 6.71 10.83
CA VAL A 379 -16.23 6.96 11.38
C VAL A 379 -15.99 8.46 11.61
N LEU A 380 -16.41 9.29 10.67
CA LEU A 380 -16.32 10.75 10.83
C LEU A 380 -17.25 11.27 11.94
N ARG A 381 -18.46 10.72 12.11
CA ARG A 381 -19.38 11.06 13.19
C ARG A 381 -18.89 10.57 14.54
N GLY A 382 -18.37 9.34 14.65
CA GLY A 382 -17.82 8.79 15.88
C GLY A 382 -16.66 9.63 16.43
N LYS A 383 -15.77 10.07 15.55
CA LYS A 383 -14.69 11.01 15.91
C LYS A 383 -15.19 12.42 16.25
N SER A 384 -16.40 12.82 15.84
CA SER A 384 -16.95 14.13 16.19
C SER A 384 -17.51 14.21 17.61
N GLY A 385 -17.68 13.07 18.30
CA GLY A 385 -18.07 13.02 19.73
C GLY A 385 -16.91 13.26 20.71
N GLU A 386 -15.66 13.13 20.28
CA GLU A 386 -14.50 13.49 21.10
C GLU A 386 -14.17 14.97 20.92
N ASP A 387 -14.53 15.79 21.93
CA ASP A 387 -14.14 17.19 21.98
C ASP A 387 -12.61 17.32 21.94
N ILE A 388 -12.07 18.00 20.93
CA ILE A 388 -10.66 18.43 20.96
C ILE A 388 -10.56 19.44 22.10
N GLN A 389 -9.88 19.08 23.19
CA GLN A 389 -9.82 19.87 24.44
C GLN A 389 -9.40 21.33 24.25
N LEU A 390 -8.70 21.64 23.14
CA LEU A 390 -8.17 22.98 22.86
C LEU A 390 -8.96 23.75 21.79
N MET A 391 -9.90 23.12 21.06
CA MET A 391 -10.68 23.73 19.97
C MET A 391 -12.18 23.43 20.15
N ARG A 392 -12.78 23.99 21.18
CA ARG A 392 -14.23 23.87 21.42
C ARG A 392 -15.01 24.74 20.45
N GLY A 393 -15.90 24.11 19.65
CA GLY A 393 -16.86 24.83 18.82
C GLY A 393 -16.51 24.90 17.33
N GLU A 394 -15.53 24.16 16.84
CA GLU A 394 -15.28 24.04 15.40
C GLU A 394 -16.26 23.05 14.77
N GLU A 395 -17.04 23.50 13.78
CA GLU A 395 -17.92 22.63 13.00
C GLU A 395 -17.06 21.66 12.17
N ARG A 396 -17.14 20.37 12.49
CA ARG A 396 -16.43 19.33 11.74
C ARG A 396 -17.16 19.02 10.45
N PHE A 397 -16.40 18.79 9.40
CA PHE A 397 -16.92 18.33 8.12
C PHE A 397 -17.69 17.01 8.31
N ALA A 398 -18.98 17.02 8.01
CA ALA A 398 -19.84 15.84 8.02
C ALA A 398 -20.32 15.56 6.60
N LEU A 399 -20.13 14.33 6.15
CA LEU A 399 -20.68 13.91 4.87
C LEU A 399 -22.22 13.85 4.93
N PRO A 400 -22.93 14.33 3.90
CA PRO A 400 -24.40 14.21 3.83
C PRO A 400 -24.79 12.72 3.70
N PRO A 401 -26.08 12.35 3.90
CA PRO A 401 -26.56 11.00 3.60
C PRO A 401 -26.29 10.63 2.13
N PHE A 402 -25.98 9.35 1.85
CA PHE A 402 -25.62 8.90 0.50
C PHE A 402 -26.74 9.21 -0.53
N GLU A 403 -27.98 9.05 -0.13
CA GLU A 403 -29.16 9.35 -0.97
C GLU A 403 -29.23 10.81 -1.40
N GLU A 404 -28.84 11.72 -0.51
CA GLU A 404 -28.80 13.16 -0.78
C GLU A 404 -27.59 13.52 -1.64
N ALA A 405 -26.45 12.84 -1.44
CA ALA A 405 -25.23 13.06 -2.20
C ALA A 405 -25.26 12.47 -3.61
N SER A 406 -25.92 11.30 -3.78
CA SER A 406 -25.96 10.57 -5.06
C SER A 406 -27.18 10.89 -5.92
N GLY A 407 -28.24 11.44 -5.33
CA GLY A 407 -29.54 11.62 -5.99
C GLY A 407 -30.25 10.30 -6.37
N VAL A 408 -29.71 9.16 -5.95
CA VAL A 408 -30.25 7.82 -6.23
C VAL A 408 -30.92 7.29 -4.97
N LYS A 409 -32.22 6.99 -5.03
CA LYS A 409 -32.91 6.28 -3.94
C LYS A 409 -32.55 4.80 -4.00
N VAL A 410 -31.69 4.35 -3.13
CA VAL A 410 -31.39 2.92 -2.90
C VAL A 410 -32.49 2.37 -2.00
N GLY A 411 -33.20 1.32 -2.45
CA GLY A 411 -34.27 0.71 -1.69
C GLY A 411 -33.81 0.28 -0.28
N GLU A 412 -34.58 0.70 0.72
CA GLU A 412 -34.35 0.35 2.12
C GLU A 412 -34.34 -1.16 2.30
N GLN A 413 -33.17 -1.74 2.59
CA GLN A 413 -33.15 -3.04 3.28
C GLN A 413 -33.39 -2.76 4.76
N PRO A 414 -34.39 -3.40 5.40
CA PRO A 414 -34.62 -3.23 6.83
C PRO A 414 -33.42 -3.75 7.61
N ILE A 415 -32.77 -2.85 8.31
CA ILE A 415 -31.80 -3.19 9.37
C ILE A 415 -32.59 -4.03 10.36
N ALA A 416 -32.22 -5.31 10.52
CA ALA A 416 -32.75 -6.14 11.58
C ALA A 416 -32.30 -5.52 12.91
N ASP A 417 -33.23 -4.93 13.63
CA ASP A 417 -33.05 -4.51 15.03
C ASP A 417 -32.79 -5.77 15.89
N GLU A 418 -31.52 -6.09 16.11
CA GLU A 418 -31.09 -7.00 17.17
C GLU A 418 -31.03 -6.25 18.50
N ASN A 419 -32.16 -5.77 18.98
CA ASN A 419 -32.24 -5.28 20.36
C ASN A 419 -33.70 -5.26 20.89
N GLU A 420 -34.37 -6.42 20.86
CA GLU A 420 -35.50 -6.64 21.74
C GLU A 420 -35.30 -7.97 22.48
N GLY A 421 -34.81 -7.92 23.71
CA GLY A 421 -34.76 -9.11 24.55
C GLY A 421 -33.95 -8.99 25.83
N GLU A 422 -34.12 -7.95 26.61
CA GLU A 422 -33.92 -8.06 28.07
C GLU A 422 -35.10 -7.42 28.77
N GLY A 423 -36.14 -8.25 28.84
CA GLY A 423 -37.30 -7.99 29.68
C GLY A 423 -36.94 -8.16 31.16
N SER A 424 -37.28 -7.16 31.91
CA SER A 424 -37.46 -7.15 33.34
C SER A 424 -38.10 -8.43 33.89
N GLN A 425 -37.46 -9.06 34.87
CA GLN A 425 -38.17 -9.79 35.93
C GLN A 425 -37.66 -9.31 37.27
N ASP A 426 -38.49 -8.47 37.89
CA ASP A 426 -38.56 -8.30 39.32
C ASP A 426 -38.92 -9.65 39.99
N GLU A 427 -38.14 -10.07 40.97
CA GLU A 427 -38.57 -10.52 42.34
C GLU A 427 -37.34 -10.79 43.20
#